data_7e1279c7b8a11c9220450cfcfe4c455c
#
_entry.id   7e1279c7b8a11c9220450cfcfe4c455c
#
_cell.length_a   1.000
_cell.length_b   1.000
_cell.length_c   1.000
_cell.angle_alpha   90.00
_cell.angle_beta   90.00
_cell.angle_gamma   90.00
#
_symmetry.space_group_name_H-M   'P 1'
#
loop_
_entity.id
_entity.type
_entity.pdbx_description
1 polymer ?
#
loop_
_entity_poly.entity_id
_entity_poly.type
_entity_poly.pdbx_seq_one_letter_code
_entity_poly.pdbx_strand_id
1 'polypeptide(L)'
;MTLDPIQTLALAAAILLLGRFLNGRVALLSRYNIPQPISGGLAFALIATALHLGLSFDFEVSGQLRGPLLLAFFSTVGLAADLGRLRAGGPRLVLFLCCVVPFLAVQNTAGVLMALPLGQHPLVGLLGGSVTLVGGHGTGAAYAQIFTETHAIAGA
;
A
#
# COMPACT_ATOMS: atom_id res chain seq x y z
N MET A 1 -0.85 5.39 24.02
CA MET A 1 0.49 6.02 24.03
C MET A 1 0.72 6.61 22.66
N THR A 2 0.81 7.94 22.57
CA THR A 2 1.06 8.65 21.30
C THR A 2 2.56 8.64 21.01
N LEU A 3 2.96 8.06 19.89
CA LEU A 3 4.35 8.03 19.47
C LEU A 3 4.72 9.32 18.71
N ASP A 4 5.84 9.93 19.08
CA ASP A 4 6.44 11.05 18.37
C ASP A 4 6.91 10.60 16.96
N PRO A 5 7.02 11.50 15.95
CA PRO A 5 7.48 11.13 14.60
C PRO A 5 8.81 10.36 14.57
N ILE A 6 9.77 10.71 15.44
CA ILE A 6 11.06 10.02 15.52
C ILE A 6 10.88 8.59 16.07
N GLN A 7 10.06 8.42 17.11
CA GLN A 7 9.74 7.11 17.67
C GLN A 7 8.98 6.25 16.66
N THR A 8 8.05 6.85 15.90
CA THR A 8 7.33 6.21 14.82
C THR A 8 8.29 5.68 13.73
N LEU A 9 9.29 6.48 13.35
CA LEU A 9 10.30 6.08 12.37
C LEU A 9 11.18 4.92 12.91
N ALA A 10 11.58 5.01 14.17
CA ALA A 10 12.35 3.94 14.82
C ALA A 10 11.55 2.64 14.91
N LEU A 11 10.26 2.74 15.26
CA LEU A 11 9.34 1.59 15.28
C LEU A 11 9.17 0.99 13.88
N ALA A 12 8.97 1.83 12.85
CA ALA A 12 8.87 1.37 11.47
C ALA A 12 10.13 0.63 11.02
N ALA A 13 11.33 1.13 11.36
CA ALA A 13 12.59 0.45 11.09
C ALA A 13 12.68 -0.90 11.82
N ALA A 14 12.27 -0.96 13.08
CA ALA A 14 12.24 -2.21 13.86
C ALA A 14 11.27 -3.23 13.23
N ILE A 15 10.09 -2.80 12.78
CA ILE A 15 9.10 -3.65 12.09
C ILE A 15 9.68 -4.19 10.77
N LEU A 16 10.40 -3.38 10.00
CA LEU A 16 11.08 -3.82 8.77
C LEU A 16 12.15 -4.86 9.07
N LEU A 17 12.96 -4.67 10.13
CA LEU A 17 13.95 -5.65 10.55
C LEU A 17 13.30 -6.95 11.03
N LEU A 18 12.19 -6.87 11.75
CA LEU A 18 11.38 -8.02 12.12
C LEU A 18 10.88 -8.78 10.90
N GLY A 19 10.34 -8.06 9.91
CA GLY A 19 9.88 -8.65 8.65
C GLY A 19 11.01 -9.34 7.88
N ARG A 20 12.19 -8.72 7.84
CA ARG A 20 13.39 -9.32 7.24
C ARG A 20 13.79 -10.60 7.96
N PHE A 21 13.78 -10.59 9.29
CA PHE A 21 14.08 -11.75 10.11
C PHE A 21 13.08 -12.88 9.87
N LEU A 22 11.77 -12.57 9.85
CA LEU A 22 10.71 -13.55 9.60
C LEU A 22 10.82 -14.17 8.21
N ASN A 23 11.05 -13.35 7.16
CA ASN A 23 11.23 -13.86 5.80
C ASN A 23 12.47 -14.76 5.67
N GLY A 24 13.53 -14.53 6.48
CA GLY A 24 14.70 -15.38 6.52
C GLY A 24 14.49 -16.70 7.28
N ARG A 25 13.53 -16.76 8.19
CA ARG A 25 13.26 -17.94 9.02
C ARG A 25 12.07 -18.78 8.55
N VAL A 26 11.06 -18.15 7.95
CA VAL A 26 9.84 -18.81 7.50
C VAL A 26 9.91 -19.01 5.98
N ALA A 27 10.25 -20.21 5.56
CA ALA A 27 10.40 -20.57 4.15
C ALA A 27 9.12 -20.29 3.32
N LEU A 28 7.95 -20.34 3.95
CA LEU A 28 6.67 -20.04 3.31
C LEU A 28 6.59 -18.59 2.83
N LEU A 29 7.02 -17.63 3.65
CA LEU A 29 7.02 -16.20 3.32
C LEU A 29 7.95 -15.91 2.13
N SER A 30 9.13 -16.53 2.14
CA SER A 30 10.10 -16.42 1.04
C SER A 30 9.58 -17.12 -0.24
N ARG A 31 8.96 -18.30 -0.12
CA ARG A 31 8.42 -19.07 -1.25
C ARG A 31 7.31 -18.31 -1.99
N TYR A 32 6.45 -17.59 -1.26
CA TYR A 32 5.37 -16.79 -1.86
C TYR A 32 5.78 -15.35 -2.17
N ASN A 33 7.07 -15.01 -2.08
CA ASN A 33 7.60 -13.66 -2.32
C ASN A 33 6.88 -12.57 -1.52
N ILE A 34 6.49 -12.87 -0.26
CA ILE A 34 5.81 -11.90 0.59
C ILE A 34 6.81 -10.79 0.96
N PRO A 35 6.50 -9.51 0.67
CA PRO A 35 7.39 -8.40 0.99
C PRO A 35 7.63 -8.27 2.49
N GLN A 36 8.88 -7.97 2.88
CA GLN A 36 9.28 -7.81 4.29
C GLN A 36 8.40 -6.82 5.09
N PRO A 37 7.96 -5.66 4.53
CA PRO A 37 7.06 -4.76 5.24
C PRO A 37 5.71 -5.40 5.60
N ILE A 38 5.19 -6.31 4.76
CA ILE A 38 3.92 -6.99 5.01
C ILE A 38 4.06 -8.00 6.13
N SER A 39 5.09 -8.85 6.09
CA SER A 39 5.32 -9.84 7.15
C SER A 39 5.63 -9.19 8.50
N GLY A 40 6.44 -8.12 8.51
CA GLY A 40 6.73 -7.34 9.71
C GLY A 40 5.50 -6.61 10.25
N GLY A 41 4.76 -5.93 9.36
CA GLY A 41 3.54 -5.21 9.73
C GLY A 41 2.45 -6.13 10.27
N LEU A 42 2.25 -7.32 9.66
CA LEU A 42 1.30 -8.31 10.14
C LEU A 42 1.69 -8.84 11.53
N ALA A 43 2.96 -9.18 11.73
CA ALA A 43 3.45 -9.63 13.02
C ALA A 43 3.26 -8.55 14.10
N PHE A 44 3.59 -7.29 13.78
CA PHE A 44 3.37 -6.17 14.69
C PHE A 44 1.88 -5.96 14.99
N ALA A 45 1.02 -6.02 13.98
CA ALA A 45 -0.43 -5.88 14.16
C ALA A 45 -1.00 -6.97 15.08
N LEU A 46 -0.56 -8.22 14.93
CA LEU A 46 -0.96 -9.33 15.82
C LEU A 46 -0.50 -9.08 17.26
N ILE A 47 0.74 -8.63 17.46
CA ILE A 47 1.28 -8.29 18.80
C ILE A 47 0.51 -7.13 19.39
N ALA A 48 0.29 -6.06 18.63
CA ALA A 48 -0.46 -4.88 19.10
C ALA A 48 -1.90 -5.23 19.46
N THR A 49 -2.58 -6.06 18.67
CA THR A 49 -3.92 -6.56 18.95
C THR A 49 -3.96 -7.39 20.23
N ALA A 50 -3.00 -8.30 20.41
CA ALA A 50 -2.90 -9.11 21.63
C ALA A 50 -2.65 -8.26 22.88
N LEU A 51 -1.83 -7.21 22.78
CA LEU A 51 -1.58 -6.26 23.87
C LEU A 51 -2.81 -5.41 24.16
N HIS A 52 -3.54 -4.98 23.14
CA HIS A 52 -4.79 -4.25 23.31
C HIS A 52 -5.85 -5.10 24.07
N LEU A 53 -6.06 -6.34 23.62
CA LEU A 53 -7.03 -7.25 24.23
C LEU A 53 -6.66 -7.69 25.66
N GLY A 54 -5.35 -7.88 25.92
CA GLY A 54 -4.88 -8.37 27.22
C GLY A 54 -4.61 -7.28 28.25
N LEU A 55 -4.12 -6.12 27.82
CA LEU A 55 -3.61 -5.05 28.69
C LEU A 55 -4.28 -3.70 28.45
N SER A 56 -5.26 -3.60 27.54
CA SER A 56 -5.90 -2.34 27.08
C SER A 56 -4.87 -1.29 26.67
N PHE A 57 -3.77 -1.73 26.04
CA PHE A 57 -2.67 -0.85 25.66
C PHE A 57 -2.81 -0.46 24.19
N ASP A 58 -3.01 0.85 23.96
CA ASP A 58 -3.18 1.41 22.62
C ASP A 58 -1.90 2.10 22.13
N PHE A 59 -1.49 1.74 20.91
CA PHE A 59 -0.44 2.43 20.18
C PHE A 59 -1.06 3.40 19.18
N GLU A 60 -0.91 4.68 19.42
CA GLU A 60 -1.23 5.71 18.42
C GLU A 60 0.06 6.10 17.68
N VAL A 61 0.12 5.70 16.42
CA VAL A 61 1.26 5.99 15.54
C VAL A 61 1.05 7.36 14.88
N SER A 62 2.07 8.23 14.92
CA SER A 62 2.00 9.53 14.27
C SER A 62 1.87 9.41 12.75
N GLY A 63 0.79 9.97 12.19
CA GLY A 63 0.57 10.02 10.74
C GLY A 63 1.40 11.08 10.00
N GLN A 64 2.13 11.95 10.71
CA GLN A 64 2.85 13.09 10.13
C GLN A 64 3.92 12.71 9.10
N LEU A 65 4.56 11.55 9.27
CA LEU A 65 5.60 11.06 8.36
C LEU A 65 5.04 10.42 7.09
N ARG A 66 3.75 10.09 7.03
CA ARG A 66 3.14 9.37 5.90
C ARG A 66 3.28 10.15 4.60
N GLY A 67 2.92 11.43 4.58
CA GLY A 67 3.02 12.30 3.41
C GLY A 67 4.46 12.44 2.90
N PRO A 68 5.41 12.90 3.72
CA PRO A 68 6.82 13.01 3.32
C PRO A 68 7.44 11.70 2.83
N LEU A 69 7.13 10.57 3.47
CA LEU A 69 7.64 9.26 3.06
C LEU A 69 7.03 8.79 1.73
N LEU A 70 5.74 9.02 1.50
CA LEU A 70 5.10 8.76 0.21
C LEU A 70 5.70 9.63 -0.89
N LEU A 71 5.92 10.92 -0.64
CA LEU A 71 6.57 11.82 -1.59
C LEU A 71 7.98 11.34 -1.93
N ALA A 72 8.79 10.98 -0.93
CA ALA A 72 10.13 10.44 -1.15
C ALA A 72 10.08 9.13 -1.97
N PHE A 73 9.14 8.22 -1.66
CA PHE A 73 8.96 6.98 -2.40
C PHE A 73 8.64 7.24 -3.88
N PHE A 74 7.63 8.05 -4.17
CA PHE A 74 7.27 8.33 -5.57
C PHE A 74 8.35 9.14 -6.31
N SER A 75 9.07 10.00 -5.62
CA SER A 75 10.23 10.71 -6.20
C SER A 75 11.33 9.74 -6.61
N THR A 76 11.67 8.76 -5.78
CA THR A 76 12.68 7.75 -6.11
C THR A 76 12.23 6.87 -7.28
N VAL A 77 10.95 6.48 -7.34
CA VAL A 77 10.40 5.72 -8.48
C VAL A 77 10.46 6.55 -9.76
N GLY A 78 10.09 7.84 -9.71
CA GLY A 78 10.15 8.74 -10.85
C GLY A 78 11.58 8.96 -11.36
N LEU A 79 12.55 9.17 -10.46
CA LEU A 79 13.96 9.35 -10.79
C LEU A 79 14.61 8.07 -11.34
N ALA A 80 14.12 6.90 -10.95
CA ALA A 80 14.58 5.60 -11.47
C ALA A 80 14.04 5.28 -12.86
N ALA A 81 13.07 6.05 -13.39
CA ALA A 81 12.50 5.85 -14.70
C ALA A 81 13.53 6.18 -15.80
N ASP A 82 13.87 5.19 -16.62
CA ASP A 82 14.84 5.31 -17.70
C ASP A 82 14.12 5.26 -19.05
N LEU A 83 14.08 6.40 -19.75
CA LEU A 83 13.49 6.53 -21.07
C LEU A 83 14.20 5.68 -22.13
N GLY A 84 15.49 5.41 -21.95
CA GLY A 84 16.25 4.52 -22.84
C GLY A 84 15.72 3.09 -22.75
N ARG A 85 15.49 2.59 -21.55
CA ARG A 85 14.89 1.27 -21.31
C ARG A 85 13.45 1.17 -21.83
N LEU A 86 12.66 2.23 -21.68
CA LEU A 86 11.33 2.32 -22.26
C LEU A 86 11.35 2.19 -23.79
N ARG A 87 12.26 2.91 -24.45
CA ARG A 87 12.45 2.82 -25.92
C ARG A 87 12.95 1.44 -26.35
N ALA A 88 13.85 0.83 -25.59
CA ALA A 88 14.35 -0.52 -25.85
C ALA A 88 13.26 -1.60 -25.75
N GLY A 89 12.19 -1.37 -24.97
CA GLY A 89 11.02 -2.24 -24.90
C GLY A 89 10.26 -2.37 -26.24
N GLY A 90 10.32 -1.33 -27.09
CA GLY A 90 9.79 -1.33 -28.45
C GLY A 90 8.36 -1.85 -28.60
N PRO A 91 8.04 -2.60 -29.67
CA PRO A 91 6.68 -3.08 -29.95
C PRO A 91 6.11 -3.98 -28.83
N ARG A 92 6.97 -4.70 -28.11
CA ARG A 92 6.52 -5.58 -26.99
C ARG A 92 5.93 -4.76 -25.84
N LEU A 93 6.52 -3.60 -25.55
CA LEU A 93 5.97 -2.69 -24.54
C LEU A 93 4.63 -2.13 -24.97
N VAL A 94 4.48 -1.74 -26.24
CA VAL A 94 3.19 -1.25 -26.79
C VAL A 94 2.13 -2.33 -26.68
N LEU A 95 2.43 -3.57 -27.10
CA LEU A 95 1.52 -4.70 -26.98
C LEU A 95 1.09 -4.94 -25.53
N PHE A 96 2.05 -4.89 -24.60
CA PHE A 96 1.77 -5.02 -23.18
C PHE A 96 0.83 -3.92 -22.68
N LEU A 97 1.06 -2.67 -23.05
CA LEU A 97 0.19 -1.54 -22.69
C LEU A 97 -1.22 -1.70 -23.29
N CYS A 98 -1.33 -2.16 -24.53
CA CYS A 98 -2.62 -2.46 -25.17
C CYS A 98 -3.42 -3.55 -24.42
N CYS A 99 -2.77 -4.45 -23.71
CA CYS A 99 -3.44 -5.44 -22.86
C CYS A 99 -3.76 -4.87 -21.48
N VAL A 100 -2.82 -4.11 -20.88
CA VAL A 100 -2.96 -3.59 -19.50
C VAL A 100 -4.05 -2.52 -19.42
N VAL A 101 -4.14 -1.59 -20.38
CA VAL A 101 -5.10 -0.49 -20.31
C VAL A 101 -6.56 -0.99 -20.30
N PRO A 102 -6.99 -1.91 -21.19
CA PRO A 102 -8.34 -2.49 -21.08
C PRO A 102 -8.54 -3.30 -19.78
N PHE A 103 -7.50 -4.00 -19.31
CA PHE A 103 -7.57 -4.73 -18.06
C PHE A 103 -7.82 -3.81 -16.86
N LEU A 104 -7.15 -2.63 -16.80
CA LEU A 104 -7.40 -1.61 -15.78
C LEU A 104 -8.84 -1.09 -15.84
N ALA A 105 -9.39 -0.86 -17.06
CA ALA A 105 -10.78 -0.44 -17.22
C ALA A 105 -11.76 -1.49 -16.68
N VAL A 106 -11.53 -2.78 -16.98
CA VAL A 106 -12.32 -3.89 -16.45
C VAL A 106 -12.24 -3.96 -14.92
N GLN A 107 -11.02 -3.87 -14.34
CA GLN A 107 -10.84 -3.86 -12.89
C GLN A 107 -11.59 -2.73 -12.21
N ASN A 108 -11.47 -1.50 -12.73
CA ASN A 108 -12.17 -0.34 -12.18
C ASN A 108 -13.67 -0.47 -12.28
N THR A 109 -14.17 -0.92 -13.43
CA THR A 109 -15.60 -1.16 -13.62
C THR A 109 -16.12 -2.22 -12.65
N ALA A 110 -15.40 -3.32 -12.49
CA ALA A 110 -15.76 -4.37 -11.54
C ALA A 110 -15.75 -3.85 -10.09
N GLY A 111 -14.72 -3.06 -9.70
CA GLY A 111 -14.64 -2.46 -8.38
C GLY A 111 -15.83 -1.53 -8.08
N VAL A 112 -16.16 -0.65 -9.03
CA VAL A 112 -17.32 0.26 -8.90
C VAL A 112 -18.64 -0.52 -8.82
N LEU A 113 -18.83 -1.52 -9.70
CA LEU A 113 -20.04 -2.34 -9.71
C LEU A 113 -20.22 -3.16 -8.43
N MET A 114 -19.13 -3.53 -7.77
CA MET A 114 -19.18 -4.20 -6.46
C MET A 114 -19.41 -3.22 -5.30
N ALA A 115 -18.93 -2.00 -5.39
CA ALA A 115 -19.12 -0.98 -4.36
C ALA A 115 -20.58 -0.51 -4.26
N LEU A 116 -21.26 -0.34 -5.40
CA LEU A 116 -22.64 0.18 -5.47
C LEU A 116 -23.66 -0.64 -4.66
N PRO A 117 -23.77 -1.98 -4.81
CA PRO A 117 -24.73 -2.78 -4.05
C PRO A 117 -24.38 -2.85 -2.55
N LEU A 118 -23.13 -2.58 -2.18
CA LEU A 118 -22.68 -2.49 -0.80
C LEU A 118 -22.96 -1.12 -0.16
N GLY A 119 -23.60 -0.20 -0.90
CA GLY A 119 -23.86 1.16 -0.43
C GLY A 119 -22.60 2.02 -0.29
N GLN A 120 -21.50 1.61 -0.91
CA GLN A 120 -20.23 2.32 -0.86
C GLN A 120 -20.12 3.34 -1.99
N HIS A 121 -19.34 4.40 -1.75
CA HIS A 121 -19.08 5.40 -2.78
C HIS A 121 -18.28 4.78 -3.94
N PRO A 122 -18.56 5.11 -5.23
CA PRO A 122 -17.84 4.55 -6.38
C PRO A 122 -16.32 4.68 -6.31
N LEU A 123 -15.79 5.74 -5.70
CA LEU A 123 -14.36 5.93 -5.52
C LEU A 123 -13.72 4.90 -4.58
N VAL A 124 -14.46 4.34 -3.63
CA VAL A 124 -14.01 3.19 -2.81
C VAL A 124 -13.84 1.96 -3.70
N GLY A 125 -14.74 1.77 -4.67
CA GLY A 125 -14.60 0.74 -5.69
C GLY A 125 -13.35 0.90 -6.57
N LEU A 126 -12.96 2.13 -6.91
CA LEU A 126 -11.71 2.40 -7.62
C LEU A 126 -10.47 2.11 -6.76
N LEU A 127 -10.53 2.41 -5.45
CA LEU A 127 -9.46 2.04 -4.52
C LEU A 127 -9.27 0.52 -4.45
N GLY A 128 -10.37 -0.23 -4.32
CA GLY A 128 -10.34 -1.70 -4.36
C GLY A 128 -10.05 -2.28 -5.76
N GLY A 129 -10.18 -1.46 -6.81
CA GLY A 129 -9.85 -1.79 -8.19
C GLY A 129 -8.36 -1.62 -8.53
N SER A 130 -8.09 -0.96 -9.65
CA SER A 130 -6.72 -0.85 -10.18
C SER A 130 -5.79 -0.01 -9.30
N VAL A 131 -6.31 0.97 -8.55
CA VAL A 131 -5.50 1.88 -7.74
C VAL A 131 -4.63 1.11 -6.74
N THR A 132 -5.19 0.15 -6.02
CA THR A 132 -4.47 -0.65 -5.05
C THR A 132 -3.89 -1.93 -5.66
N LEU A 133 -4.64 -2.62 -6.54
CA LEU A 133 -4.21 -3.91 -7.10
C LEU A 133 -3.03 -3.78 -8.08
N VAL A 134 -2.96 -2.70 -8.84
CA VAL A 134 -1.89 -2.44 -9.80
C VAL A 134 -0.90 -1.40 -9.27
N GLY A 135 -1.39 -0.34 -8.64
CA GLY A 135 -0.55 0.72 -8.06
C GLY A 135 0.13 0.34 -6.75
N GLY A 136 -0.39 -0.69 -6.05
CA GLY A 136 0.14 -1.17 -4.77
C GLY A 136 -0.29 -0.33 -3.57
N HIS A 137 0.22 -0.71 -2.40
CA HIS A 137 -0.17 -0.11 -1.11
C HIS A 137 0.11 1.39 -1.02
N GLY A 138 1.25 1.85 -1.57
CA GLY A 138 1.61 3.27 -1.54
C GLY A 138 0.63 4.12 -2.33
N THR A 139 0.28 3.69 -3.54
CA THR A 139 -0.70 4.37 -4.39
C THR A 139 -2.09 4.35 -3.75
N GLY A 140 -2.53 3.19 -3.25
CA GLY A 140 -3.79 3.07 -2.52
C GLY A 140 -3.87 4.03 -1.32
N ALA A 141 -2.81 4.09 -0.52
CA ALA A 141 -2.74 4.98 0.63
C ALA A 141 -2.77 6.47 0.25
N ALA A 142 -2.10 6.87 -0.84
CA ALA A 142 -2.09 8.24 -1.32
C ALA A 142 -3.47 8.67 -1.84
N TYR A 143 -4.11 7.83 -2.64
CA TYR A 143 -5.46 8.13 -3.17
C TYR A 143 -6.54 8.06 -2.09
N ALA A 144 -6.46 7.16 -1.12
CA ALA A 144 -7.38 7.13 0.02
C ALA A 144 -7.36 8.45 0.78
N GLN A 145 -6.17 9.03 1.02
CA GLN A 145 -6.04 10.34 1.64
C GLN A 145 -6.70 11.45 0.79
N ILE A 146 -6.41 11.50 -0.51
CA ILE A 146 -6.99 12.48 -1.44
C ILE A 146 -8.52 12.36 -1.46
N PHE A 147 -9.07 11.14 -1.50
CA PHE A 147 -10.51 10.92 -1.54
C PHE A 147 -11.19 11.33 -0.23
N THR A 148 -10.53 11.10 0.91
CA THR A 148 -11.04 11.56 2.20
C THR A 148 -11.01 13.09 2.31
N GLU A 149 -9.91 13.73 1.93
CA GLU A 149 -9.75 15.19 2.05
C GLU A 149 -10.57 15.97 1.01
N THR A 150 -10.64 15.48 -0.24
CA THR A 150 -11.27 16.23 -1.36
C THR A 150 -12.74 15.89 -1.54
N HIS A 151 -13.13 14.65 -1.27
CA HIS A 151 -14.49 14.15 -1.50
C HIS A 151 -15.23 13.77 -0.22
N ALA A 152 -14.65 14.01 0.96
CA ALA A 152 -15.21 13.71 2.28
C ALA A 152 -15.74 12.26 2.40
N ILE A 153 -15.07 11.30 1.76
CA ILE A 153 -15.48 9.90 1.77
C ILE A 153 -14.99 9.25 3.06
N ALA A 154 -15.92 8.96 3.96
CA ALA A 154 -15.61 8.25 5.19
C ALA A 154 -15.19 6.81 4.88
N GLY A 155 -14.01 6.40 5.37
CA GLY A 155 -13.51 5.03 5.25
C GLY A 155 -12.79 4.69 3.94
N ALA A 156 -12.41 5.69 3.14
CA ALA A 156 -11.53 5.49 1.99
C ALA A 156 -10.09 5.18 2.41
#